data_248ec1cd28fedfddb331e5ad814e9c9c
#
_entry.id   248ec1cd28fedfddb331e5ad814e9c9c
#
_cell.length_a   1.000
_cell.length_b   1.000
_cell.length_c   1.000
_cell.angle_alpha   90.00
_cell.angle_beta   90.00
_cell.angle_gamma   90.00
#
_symmetry.space_group_name_H-M   'P 1'
#
loop_
_entity.id
_entity.type
_entity.pdbx_description
1 polymer ?
#
loop_
_entity_poly.entity_id
_entity_poly.type
_entity_poly.pdbx_seq_one_letter_code
_entity_poly.pdbx_strand_id
1 'polypeptide(L)'
;RSLDGGIDRWRAEGGAVVPWRAATRWVTRERPKIDRIACPWLVRRFVDPSARFFYVPNDEVRAFAASHDATPYDVPDVDYSHHGAECSFDAFVRRHGLADPALARLATIVRGADTGALDLAAQAPGLLAVSLGLSRMIADDHAMLRFGMLVYDALYAWCRDAAGEAHGWNPDVLRVPAAH
;
A
#
# COMPACT_ATOMS: atom_id res chain seq x y z
N ARG A 1 -19.17 -17.86 -5.78
CA ARG A 1 -20.45 -18.39 -5.23
C ARG A 1 -21.46 -17.25 -5.27
N SER A 2 -22.61 -17.44 -5.90
CA SER A 2 -23.72 -16.49 -5.76
C SER A 2 -24.40 -16.71 -4.40
N LEU A 3 -24.85 -15.62 -3.79
CA LEU A 3 -25.63 -15.67 -2.56
C LEU A 3 -27.06 -16.15 -2.90
N ASP A 4 -27.45 -17.32 -2.41
CA ASP A 4 -28.82 -17.81 -2.55
C ASP A 4 -29.78 -16.79 -1.90
N GLY A 5 -30.75 -16.29 -2.67
CA GLY A 5 -31.69 -15.26 -2.26
C GLY A 5 -31.16 -13.82 -2.34
N GLY A 6 -29.92 -13.63 -2.85
CA GLY A 6 -29.35 -12.31 -3.12
C GLY A 6 -29.15 -11.41 -1.91
N ILE A 7 -28.99 -10.11 -2.18
CA ILE A 7 -28.70 -9.08 -1.16
C ILE A 7 -29.85 -8.88 -0.15
N ASP A 8 -31.09 -9.12 -0.58
CA ASP A 8 -32.26 -8.90 0.28
C ASP A 8 -32.35 -9.97 1.38
N ARG A 9 -32.05 -11.23 1.06
CA ARG A 9 -31.93 -12.29 2.06
C ARG A 9 -30.76 -12.04 3.00
N TRP A 10 -29.59 -11.64 2.48
CA TRP A 10 -28.43 -11.25 3.30
C TRP A 10 -28.78 -10.16 4.33
N ARG A 11 -29.52 -9.13 3.90
CA ARG A 11 -30.01 -8.08 4.81
C ARG A 11 -31.00 -8.60 5.85
N ALA A 12 -31.94 -9.45 5.44
CA ALA A 12 -32.93 -10.02 6.34
C ALA A 12 -32.31 -10.93 7.41
N GLU A 13 -31.18 -11.58 7.10
CA GLU A 13 -30.41 -12.41 8.03
C GLU A 13 -29.41 -11.60 8.88
N GLY A 14 -29.49 -10.26 8.85
CA GLY A 14 -28.62 -9.38 9.63
C GLY A 14 -27.22 -9.18 9.04
N GLY A 15 -27.01 -9.55 7.80
CA GLY A 15 -25.74 -9.38 7.11
C GLY A 15 -25.36 -7.90 6.95
N ALA A 16 -24.12 -7.55 7.30
CA ALA A 16 -23.63 -6.19 7.14
C ALA A 16 -23.59 -5.77 5.67
N VAL A 17 -24.18 -4.63 5.36
CA VAL A 17 -24.15 -4.03 4.02
C VAL A 17 -23.39 -2.70 4.13
N VAL A 18 -22.24 -2.61 3.46
CA VAL A 18 -21.51 -1.36 3.33
C VAL A 18 -22.17 -0.52 2.23
N PRO A 19 -22.54 0.74 2.49
CA PRO A 19 -23.03 1.61 1.43
C PRO A 19 -22.03 1.71 0.30
N TRP A 20 -22.49 1.63 -0.95
CA TRP A 20 -21.62 1.88 -2.08
C TRP A 20 -21.05 3.30 -1.98
N ARG A 21 -19.73 3.39 -2.02
CA ARG A 21 -19.01 4.66 -2.15
C ARG A 21 -18.33 4.67 -3.50
N ALA A 22 -18.30 5.84 -4.14
CA ALA A 22 -17.47 6.01 -5.33
C ALA A 22 -16.01 5.71 -4.97
N ALA A 23 -15.32 5.01 -5.85
CA ALA A 23 -13.91 4.70 -5.67
C ALA A 23 -13.11 5.99 -5.47
N THR A 24 -12.28 6.05 -4.44
CA THR A 24 -11.37 7.18 -4.23
C THR A 24 -10.36 7.27 -5.37
N ARG A 25 -9.97 8.48 -5.73
CA ARG A 25 -9.02 8.76 -6.79
C ARG A 25 -7.77 9.40 -6.20
N TRP A 26 -6.62 8.88 -6.59
CA TRP A 26 -5.33 9.31 -6.09
C TRP A 26 -4.38 9.55 -7.25
N VAL A 27 -3.59 10.60 -7.19
CA VAL A 27 -2.64 10.94 -8.26
C VAL A 27 -1.28 11.30 -7.70
N THR A 28 -0.24 10.83 -8.38
CA THR A 28 1.15 11.16 -8.08
C THR A 28 1.98 11.16 -9.35
N ARG A 29 3.29 11.37 -9.19
CA ARG A 29 4.26 11.37 -10.28
C ARG A 29 4.42 10.00 -10.91
N GLU A 30 4.62 9.95 -12.21
CA GLU A 30 5.02 8.77 -12.97
C GLU A 30 6.28 8.11 -12.43
N ARG A 31 6.60 6.90 -12.90
CA ARG A 31 7.74 6.08 -12.47
C ARG A 31 7.74 5.82 -10.95
N PRO A 32 6.65 5.26 -10.40
CA PRO A 32 6.51 5.08 -8.96
C PRO A 32 7.53 4.08 -8.41
N LYS A 33 8.05 4.39 -7.21
CA LYS A 33 8.95 3.53 -6.43
C LYS A 33 8.55 3.65 -4.98
N ILE A 34 8.98 2.72 -4.17
CA ILE A 34 8.89 2.68 -2.71
C ILE A 34 7.54 3.21 -2.20
N ASP A 35 7.47 4.41 -1.66
CA ASP A 35 6.24 4.93 -1.03
C ASP A 35 5.12 5.24 -2.03
N ARG A 36 5.43 5.57 -3.30
CA ARG A 36 4.43 5.70 -4.37
C ARG A 36 3.81 4.38 -4.82
N ILE A 37 4.30 3.25 -4.31
CA ILE A 37 3.67 1.92 -4.39
C ILE A 37 3.09 1.51 -3.04
N ALA A 38 3.81 1.79 -1.93
CA ALA A 38 3.36 1.47 -0.58
C ALA A 38 2.05 2.19 -0.21
N CYS A 39 1.93 3.48 -0.54
CA CYS A 39 0.71 4.24 -0.27
C CYS A 39 -0.52 3.68 -1.01
N PRO A 40 -0.48 3.41 -2.32
CA PRO A 40 -1.54 2.67 -3.01
C PRO A 40 -1.87 1.31 -2.39
N TRP A 41 -0.85 0.55 -1.98
CA TRP A 41 -1.05 -0.71 -1.29
C TRP A 41 -1.83 -0.52 0.01
N LEU A 42 -1.40 0.42 0.86
CA LEU A 42 -2.08 0.73 2.13
C LEU A 42 -3.53 1.13 1.89
N VAL A 43 -3.78 2.03 0.93
CA VAL A 43 -5.14 2.48 0.62
C VAL A 43 -6.00 1.30 0.20
N ARG A 44 -5.54 0.44 -0.72
CA ARG A 44 -6.35 -0.71 -1.19
C ARG A 44 -6.56 -1.79 -0.14
N ARG A 45 -5.66 -1.95 0.82
CA ARG A 45 -5.77 -2.99 1.85
C ARG A 45 -6.57 -2.55 3.08
N PHE A 46 -6.50 -1.26 3.43
CA PHE A 46 -7.01 -0.77 4.72
C PHE A 46 -8.07 0.33 4.62
N VAL A 47 -8.19 1.01 3.47
CA VAL A 47 -9.04 2.20 3.35
C VAL A 47 -10.13 2.02 2.30
N ASP A 48 -9.76 1.75 1.06
CA ASP A 48 -10.67 1.63 -0.08
C ASP A 48 -10.14 0.61 -1.10
N PRO A 49 -10.66 -0.64 -1.09
CA PRO A 49 -10.25 -1.68 -2.04
C PRO A 49 -10.49 -1.32 -3.50
N SER A 50 -11.40 -0.39 -3.79
CA SER A 50 -11.76 0.07 -5.13
C SER A 50 -10.97 1.29 -5.59
N ALA A 51 -10.05 1.82 -4.77
CA ALA A 51 -9.27 3.02 -5.04
C ALA A 51 -8.56 2.97 -6.41
N ARG A 52 -8.61 4.09 -7.13
CA ARG A 52 -7.96 4.27 -8.43
C ARG A 52 -6.74 5.16 -8.27
N PHE A 53 -5.65 4.77 -8.90
CA PHE A 53 -4.38 5.49 -8.87
C PHE A 53 -4.00 5.95 -10.27
N PHE A 54 -3.49 7.17 -10.36
CA PHE A 54 -3.06 7.81 -11.59
C PHE A 54 -1.62 8.26 -11.45
N TYR A 55 -0.85 8.07 -12.49
CA TYR A 55 0.55 8.45 -12.59
C TYR A 55 0.71 9.40 -13.76
N VAL A 56 1.19 10.61 -13.50
CA VAL A 56 1.30 11.67 -14.49
C VAL A 56 2.65 12.38 -14.36
N PRO A 57 3.10 13.15 -15.36
CA PRO A 57 4.28 14.00 -15.22
C PRO A 57 4.21 14.88 -13.96
N ASN A 58 5.35 15.15 -13.34
CA ASN A 58 5.42 15.82 -12.04
C ASN A 58 4.70 17.18 -12.02
N ASP A 59 4.82 17.95 -13.08
CA ASP A 59 4.21 19.29 -13.26
C ASP A 59 2.70 19.24 -13.51
N GLU A 60 2.19 18.09 -13.92
CA GLU A 60 0.76 17.89 -14.19
C GLU A 60 -0.05 17.42 -12.98
N VAL A 61 0.60 16.92 -11.90
CA VAL A 61 -0.09 16.29 -10.77
C VAL A 61 -1.20 17.18 -10.18
N ARG A 62 -0.94 18.46 -9.96
CA ARG A 62 -1.93 19.38 -9.35
C ARG A 62 -3.08 19.70 -10.28
N ALA A 63 -2.81 19.91 -11.56
CA ALA A 63 -3.84 20.16 -12.56
C ALA A 63 -4.73 18.93 -12.76
N PHE A 64 -4.12 17.75 -12.83
CA PHE A 64 -4.83 16.48 -12.90
C PHE A 64 -5.71 16.25 -11.66
N ALA A 65 -5.17 16.49 -10.48
CA ALA A 65 -5.91 16.36 -9.21
C ALA A 65 -7.19 17.20 -9.24
N ALA A 66 -7.08 18.48 -9.61
CA ALA A 66 -8.20 19.40 -9.66
C ALA A 66 -9.25 19.01 -10.72
N SER A 67 -8.82 18.57 -11.91
CA SER A 67 -9.73 18.27 -13.03
C SER A 67 -10.43 16.91 -12.90
N HIS A 68 -9.86 15.96 -12.13
CA HIS A 68 -10.35 14.60 -12.01
C HIS A 68 -10.90 14.25 -10.63
N ASP A 69 -11.03 15.24 -9.73
CA ASP A 69 -11.42 15.03 -8.33
C ASP A 69 -10.57 13.93 -7.68
N ALA A 70 -9.25 14.06 -7.82
CA ALA A 70 -8.27 13.12 -7.31
C ALA A 70 -7.43 13.76 -6.19
N THR A 71 -7.10 12.99 -5.16
CA THR A 71 -6.25 13.43 -4.07
C THR A 71 -4.78 13.29 -4.48
N PRO A 72 -4.00 14.38 -4.51
CA PRO A 72 -2.57 14.31 -4.79
C PRO A 72 -1.80 13.74 -3.60
N TYR A 73 -0.76 12.94 -3.87
CA TYR A 73 0.12 12.41 -2.83
C TYR A 73 1.57 12.35 -3.30
N ASP A 74 2.48 12.31 -2.34
CA ASP A 74 3.93 12.27 -2.54
C ASP A 74 4.44 13.37 -3.50
N VAL A 75 3.92 14.56 -3.33
CA VAL A 75 4.40 15.80 -3.96
C VAL A 75 4.48 16.90 -2.90
N PRO A 76 5.28 17.97 -3.09
CA PRO A 76 5.38 19.05 -2.11
C PRO A 76 4.03 19.69 -1.76
N ASP A 77 3.91 20.21 -0.56
CA ASP A 77 2.77 21.03 -0.08
C ASP A 77 1.40 20.36 -0.21
N VAL A 78 1.32 19.05 -0.02
CA VAL A 78 0.07 18.31 0.09
C VAL A 78 0.02 17.51 1.38
N ASP A 79 -1.19 17.18 1.80
CA ASP A 79 -1.48 16.51 3.06
C ASP A 79 -0.87 15.11 3.18
N TYR A 80 -0.79 14.39 2.06
CA TYR A 80 -0.29 13.02 1.96
C TYR A 80 1.14 13.01 1.39
N SER A 81 2.05 13.73 2.06
CA SER A 81 3.44 13.87 1.63
C SER A 81 4.40 13.72 2.82
N HIS A 82 5.69 13.88 2.54
CA HIS A 82 6.73 13.86 3.55
C HIS A 82 6.56 14.97 4.59
N HIS A 83 6.85 14.66 5.86
CA HIS A 83 6.88 15.61 6.96
C HIS A 83 8.12 15.38 7.84
N GLY A 84 9.08 16.26 7.75
CA GLY A 84 10.35 16.11 8.49
C GLY A 84 11.09 14.84 8.05
N ALA A 85 11.32 13.93 8.98
CA ALA A 85 11.95 12.63 8.71
C ALA A 85 10.99 11.53 8.23
N GLU A 86 9.68 11.80 8.21
CA GLU A 86 8.65 10.86 7.81
C GLU A 86 8.45 10.88 6.28
N CYS A 87 8.22 9.71 5.68
CA CYS A 87 7.84 9.60 4.28
C CYS A 87 6.31 9.68 4.08
N SER A 88 5.84 9.70 2.84
CA SER A 88 4.41 9.80 2.53
C SER A 88 3.61 8.64 3.13
N PHE A 89 4.17 7.44 3.23
CA PHE A 89 3.49 6.29 3.84
C PHE A 89 3.12 6.54 5.31
N ASP A 90 3.98 7.20 6.09
CA ASP A 90 3.70 7.59 7.47
C ASP A 90 2.51 8.56 7.55
N ALA A 91 2.44 9.51 6.61
CA ALA A 91 1.32 10.44 6.52
C ALA A 91 0.00 9.71 6.27
N PHE A 92 0.00 8.69 5.40
CA PHE A 92 -1.19 7.85 5.17
C PHE A 92 -1.61 7.08 6.42
N VAL A 93 -0.68 6.41 7.11
CA VAL A 93 -0.96 5.69 8.37
C VAL A 93 -1.61 6.61 9.39
N ARG A 94 -1.01 7.78 9.62
CA ARG A 94 -1.49 8.77 10.59
C ARG A 94 -2.86 9.34 10.22
N ARG A 95 -3.06 9.76 8.97
CA ARG A 95 -4.31 10.40 8.53
C ARG A 95 -5.51 9.47 8.52
N HIS A 96 -5.28 8.19 8.28
CA HIS A 96 -6.33 7.17 8.34
C HIS A 96 -6.50 6.53 9.72
N GLY A 97 -5.71 6.96 10.74
CA GLY A 97 -5.79 6.45 12.09
C GLY A 97 -5.52 4.95 12.21
N LEU A 98 -4.62 4.42 11.38
CA LEU A 98 -4.35 2.98 11.33
C LEU A 98 -3.41 2.58 12.48
N ALA A 99 -3.96 1.89 13.49
CA ALA A 99 -3.25 1.46 14.69
C ALA A 99 -2.95 -0.05 14.64
N ASP A 100 -2.12 -0.47 13.70
CA ASP A 100 -1.71 -1.86 13.49
C ASP A 100 -0.19 -1.99 13.74
N PRO A 101 0.26 -2.85 14.70
CA PRO A 101 1.68 -3.02 15.01
C PRO A 101 2.51 -3.54 13.83
N ALA A 102 1.96 -4.40 12.98
CA ALA A 102 2.65 -4.87 11.78
C ALA A 102 2.81 -3.76 10.75
N LEU A 103 1.77 -2.92 10.60
CA LEU A 103 1.82 -1.74 9.73
C LEU A 103 2.84 -0.71 10.24
N ALA A 104 2.97 -0.52 11.56
CA ALA A 104 3.98 0.35 12.14
C ALA A 104 5.42 -0.14 11.84
N ARG A 105 5.65 -1.46 11.91
CA ARG A 105 6.95 -2.07 11.50
C ARG A 105 7.20 -1.85 10.01
N LEU A 106 6.20 -2.10 9.17
CA LEU A 106 6.31 -1.87 7.73
C LEU A 106 6.61 -0.41 7.42
N ALA A 107 5.98 0.55 8.12
CA ALA A 107 6.23 1.97 7.95
C ALA A 107 7.71 2.34 8.20
N THR A 108 8.33 1.73 9.22
CA THR A 108 9.76 1.92 9.48
C THR A 108 10.65 1.41 8.34
N ILE A 109 10.29 0.26 7.74
CA ILE A 109 11.02 -0.32 6.59
C ILE A 109 10.87 0.59 5.36
N VAL A 110 9.62 1.01 5.07
CA VAL A 110 9.32 1.89 3.94
C VAL A 110 10.05 3.22 4.07
N ARG A 111 9.96 3.86 5.24
CA ARG A 111 10.65 5.12 5.53
C ARG A 111 12.15 4.99 5.33
N GLY A 112 12.78 3.93 5.87
CA GLY A 112 14.20 3.68 5.69
C GLY A 112 14.61 3.57 4.23
N ALA A 113 13.85 2.83 3.44
CA ALA A 113 14.12 2.66 2.01
C ALA A 113 13.86 3.94 1.20
N ASP A 114 12.82 4.70 1.55
CA ASP A 114 12.38 5.87 0.79
C ASP A 114 13.22 7.11 1.06
N THR A 115 13.59 7.34 2.32
CA THR A 115 14.40 8.51 2.73
C THR A 115 15.92 8.28 2.65
N GLY A 116 16.36 7.06 2.35
CA GLY A 116 17.78 6.68 2.36
C GLY A 116 18.34 6.43 3.76
N ALA A 117 17.54 6.50 4.82
CA ALA A 117 17.93 6.17 6.19
C ALA A 117 17.89 4.64 6.41
N LEU A 118 18.76 3.93 5.70
CA LEU A 118 18.72 2.46 5.56
C LEU A 118 18.97 1.70 6.88
N ASP A 119 19.51 2.36 7.87
CA ASP A 119 19.77 1.86 9.23
C ASP A 119 18.51 1.79 10.11
N LEU A 120 17.40 2.43 9.70
CA LEU A 120 16.14 2.38 10.44
C LEU A 120 15.57 0.96 10.56
N ALA A 121 15.78 0.11 9.57
CA ALA A 121 15.35 -1.28 9.58
C ALA A 121 16.28 -2.15 8.70
N ALA A 122 16.65 -3.32 9.18
CA ALA A 122 17.51 -4.24 8.43
C ALA A 122 16.94 -4.66 7.05
N GLN A 123 15.64 -4.56 6.85
CA GLN A 123 14.94 -4.87 5.61
C GLN A 123 14.91 -3.70 4.61
N ALA A 124 15.18 -2.48 5.04
CA ALA A 124 15.11 -1.29 4.19
C ALA A 124 16.05 -1.36 2.98
N PRO A 125 17.33 -1.79 3.08
CA PRO A 125 18.19 -2.00 1.92
C PRO A 125 17.63 -3.01 0.92
N GLY A 126 17.02 -4.09 1.41
CA GLY A 126 16.38 -5.11 0.57
C GLY A 126 15.18 -4.57 -0.20
N LEU A 127 14.31 -3.82 0.46
CA LEU A 127 13.17 -3.16 -0.18
C LEU A 127 13.62 -2.16 -1.24
N LEU A 128 14.64 -1.35 -0.95
CA LEU A 128 15.22 -0.41 -1.92
C LEU A 128 15.74 -1.17 -3.15
N ALA A 129 16.54 -2.21 -2.97
CA ALA A 129 17.12 -2.98 -4.07
C ALA A 129 16.04 -3.61 -4.96
N VAL A 130 15.01 -4.25 -4.36
CA VAL A 130 13.88 -4.85 -5.09
C VAL A 130 13.09 -3.77 -5.84
N SER A 131 12.79 -2.63 -5.21
CA SER A 131 12.04 -1.52 -5.83
C SER A 131 12.78 -0.94 -7.05
N LEU A 132 14.10 -0.76 -6.95
CA LEU A 132 14.94 -0.30 -8.05
C LEU A 132 15.01 -1.34 -9.18
N GLY A 133 15.14 -2.62 -8.84
CA GLY A 133 15.13 -3.73 -9.80
C GLY A 133 13.83 -3.79 -10.59
N LEU A 134 12.68 -3.77 -9.91
CA LEU A 134 11.37 -3.76 -10.54
C LEU A 134 11.19 -2.53 -11.46
N SER A 135 11.61 -1.35 -11.01
CA SER A 135 11.53 -0.11 -11.82
C SER A 135 12.39 -0.16 -13.08
N ARG A 136 13.44 -0.98 -13.11
CA ARG A 136 14.27 -1.21 -14.31
C ARG A 136 13.63 -2.19 -15.28
N MET A 137 12.91 -3.18 -14.77
CA MET A 137 12.27 -4.23 -15.56
C MET A 137 10.93 -3.80 -16.14
N ILE A 138 10.20 -2.93 -15.43
CA ILE A 138 8.80 -2.61 -15.70
C ILE A 138 8.68 -1.12 -16.03
N ALA A 139 8.31 -0.82 -17.27
CA ALA A 139 8.16 0.55 -17.75
C ALA A 139 6.74 1.12 -17.49
N ASP A 140 5.72 0.26 -17.51
CA ASP A 140 4.32 0.65 -17.26
C ASP A 140 4.05 0.83 -15.77
N ASP A 141 3.55 1.99 -15.37
CA ASP A 141 3.36 2.36 -13.97
C ASP A 141 2.26 1.55 -13.28
N HIS A 142 1.22 1.16 -13.99
CA HIS A 142 0.17 0.29 -13.44
C HIS A 142 0.64 -1.17 -13.32
N ALA A 143 1.48 -1.63 -14.23
CA ALA A 143 2.15 -2.92 -14.08
C ALA A 143 3.11 -2.89 -12.88
N MET A 144 3.89 -1.82 -12.73
CA MET A 144 4.76 -1.60 -11.57
C MET A 144 3.96 -1.65 -10.27
N LEU A 145 2.79 -0.98 -10.20
CA LEU A 145 1.89 -1.06 -9.05
C LEU A 145 1.44 -2.50 -8.80
N ARG A 146 0.99 -3.23 -9.82
CA ARG A 146 0.51 -4.63 -9.65
C ARG A 146 1.58 -5.54 -9.05
N PHE A 147 2.81 -5.49 -9.54
CA PHE A 147 3.90 -6.30 -9.00
C PHE A 147 4.35 -5.83 -7.63
N GLY A 148 4.41 -4.52 -7.43
CA GLY A 148 4.77 -3.93 -6.14
C GLY A 148 3.76 -4.27 -5.04
N MET A 149 2.47 -4.35 -5.34
CA MET A 149 1.44 -4.78 -4.37
C MET A 149 1.81 -6.10 -3.70
N LEU A 150 2.31 -7.09 -4.47
CA LEU A 150 2.71 -8.38 -3.91
C LEU A 150 3.93 -8.27 -2.98
N VAL A 151 4.88 -7.40 -3.29
CA VAL A 151 6.04 -7.15 -2.42
C VAL A 151 5.60 -6.61 -1.08
N TYR A 152 4.67 -5.66 -1.05
CA TYR A 152 4.14 -5.09 0.19
C TYR A 152 3.22 -6.05 0.94
N ASP A 153 2.44 -6.88 0.24
CA ASP A 153 1.68 -7.97 0.88
C ASP A 153 2.62 -8.94 1.62
N ALA A 154 3.73 -9.33 0.98
CA ALA A 154 4.73 -10.22 1.58
C ALA A 154 5.45 -9.58 2.77
N LEU A 155 5.87 -8.32 2.65
CA LEU A 155 6.49 -7.58 3.75
C LEU A 155 5.54 -7.39 4.94
N TYR A 156 4.28 -7.07 4.67
CA TYR A 156 3.27 -6.93 5.73
C TYR A 156 3.02 -8.27 6.44
N ALA A 157 2.88 -9.37 5.68
CA ALA A 157 2.73 -10.70 6.26
C ALA A 157 3.95 -11.07 7.12
N TRP A 158 5.17 -10.78 6.67
CA TRP A 158 6.38 -10.98 7.45
C TRP A 158 6.36 -10.13 8.74
N CYS A 159 6.01 -8.86 8.66
CA CYS A 159 5.91 -7.97 9.82
C CYS A 159 4.90 -8.47 10.85
N ARG A 160 3.81 -9.09 10.39
CA ARG A 160 2.72 -9.58 11.24
C ARG A 160 3.05 -10.92 11.90
N ASP A 161 3.53 -11.88 11.12
CA ASP A 161 3.54 -13.28 11.50
C ASP A 161 4.94 -13.91 11.58
N ALA A 162 5.93 -13.37 10.87
CA ALA A 162 7.20 -14.05 10.63
C ALA A 162 8.46 -13.27 11.05
N ALA A 163 8.32 -12.10 11.69
CA ALA A 163 9.47 -11.26 12.04
C ALA A 163 10.46 -11.92 13.05
N GLY A 164 10.03 -12.95 13.76
CA GLY A 164 10.86 -13.74 14.66
C GLY A 164 11.39 -15.04 14.06
N GLU A 165 11.05 -15.36 12.80
CA GLU A 165 11.52 -16.60 12.18
C GLU A 165 12.97 -16.49 11.72
N ALA A 166 13.75 -17.54 12.02
CA ALA A 166 15.08 -17.76 11.44
C ALA A 166 14.96 -18.68 10.21
N HIS A 167 15.93 -18.57 9.29
CA HIS A 167 16.00 -19.48 8.15
C HIS A 167 16.31 -20.91 8.64
N GLY A 168 15.26 -21.66 8.93
CA GLY A 168 15.30 -23.08 9.26
C GLY A 168 14.23 -23.81 8.45
N TRP A 169 14.59 -24.99 7.89
CA TRP A 169 13.62 -25.80 7.18
C TRP A 169 12.66 -26.45 8.19
N ASN A 170 11.50 -25.84 8.41
CA ASN A 170 10.38 -26.47 9.13
C ASN A 170 9.13 -26.40 8.25
N PRO A 171 8.75 -27.52 7.58
CA PRO A 171 7.61 -27.53 6.66
C PRO A 171 6.26 -27.27 7.37
N ASP A 172 6.18 -27.41 8.68
CA ASP A 172 4.93 -27.24 9.44
C ASP A 172 4.62 -25.76 9.72
N VAL A 173 5.61 -24.89 9.70
CA VAL A 173 5.44 -23.43 9.89
C VAL A 173 4.97 -22.72 8.62
N LEU A 174 5.14 -23.33 7.45
CA LEU A 174 4.89 -22.70 6.15
C LEU A 174 3.45 -22.84 5.64
N ARG A 175 2.55 -23.47 6.38
CA ARG A 175 1.16 -23.61 5.98
C ARG A 175 0.31 -22.52 6.61
N VAL A 176 0.07 -21.45 5.85
CA VAL A 176 -1.06 -20.55 6.14
C VAL A 176 -2.33 -21.41 6.11
N PRO A 177 -3.10 -21.50 7.19
CA PRO A 177 -4.38 -22.20 7.14
C PRO A 177 -5.21 -21.61 6.00
N ALA A 178 -5.76 -22.47 5.14
CA ALA A 178 -6.70 -22.01 4.13
C ALA A 178 -7.84 -21.27 4.84
N ALA A 179 -8.07 -20.01 4.47
CA ALA A 179 -9.20 -19.25 4.97
C ALA A 179 -10.49 -20.00 4.56
N HIS A 180 -11.26 -20.45 5.55
CA HIS A 180 -12.56 -21.07 5.38
C HIS A 180 -13.62 -20.02 5.06
#